data_ea20c30b384c1bea0445a3bb97d04228
#
_entry.id   ea20c30b384c1bea0445a3bb97d04228
#
_cell.length_a   1.000
_cell.length_b   1.000
_cell.length_c   1.000
_cell.angle_alpha   90.00
_cell.angle_beta   90.00
_cell.angle_gamma   90.00
#
_symmetry.space_group_name_H-M   'P 1'
#
loop_
_entity.id
_entity.type
_entity.pdbx_description
1 polymer ?
#
loop_
_entity_poly.entity_id
_entity_poly.type
_entity_poly.pdbx_seq_one_letter_code
_entity_poly.pdbx_strand_id
1 'polypeptide(L)'
;MKKKIIIISSLGAFLIILGVVISILVPPEIDNTGYTLIENLKVPVYSKVKVKDLITSIEGKVITNKTLNTEKLGKQEVSFVYKNKNDKEKRGVFTIDVVDEEKPLVWLSGSYSARVGSNLNLEDEIFCTDNYDSNPTCKIEGTYDLNKAGTYNLTYVATDSNKNEERINFTLNVYEPAPATTTQTPAPAEEREEVVTAFNDVVATHKDENTEIGIDVSKWQGDIDFKKVKDAGATFVMVRVGSQQGVDGEYVLDPYFKQNIENALANDLKVGVYFYSYANSKKEARKQADWVLDQIKDYELTLPIAFDWECYNSFNQMELSLFGLNEVAESFLEKVEDKEYDGMLYGSKNYLNSIWKYHDYDVWLAHYTDQTDYDSHYVMWQLCQDGRIDGINTAVDINVLYKNDTK
;
A
#
# COMPACT_ATOMS: atom_id res chain seq x y z
N MET A 1 -71.98 -37.66 18.92
CA MET A 1 -70.68 -38.13 18.40
C MET A 1 -69.58 -37.29 19.02
N LYS A 2 -68.80 -37.89 19.94
CA LYS A 2 -67.76 -37.20 20.72
C LYS A 2 -66.49 -37.06 19.88
N LYS A 3 -66.03 -35.83 19.62
CA LYS A 3 -64.70 -35.57 19.06
C LYS A 3 -63.65 -35.75 20.17
N LYS A 4 -62.86 -36.83 20.11
CA LYS A 4 -61.65 -36.99 20.88
C LYS A 4 -60.58 -36.14 20.18
N ILE A 5 -60.15 -35.08 20.83
CA ILE A 5 -58.98 -34.30 20.44
C ILE A 5 -57.72 -35.04 20.93
N ILE A 6 -56.91 -35.45 20.00
CA ILE A 6 -55.59 -36.08 20.29
C ILE A 6 -54.61 -34.94 20.67
N ILE A 7 -54.37 -34.77 21.96
CA ILE A 7 -53.29 -33.92 22.49
C ILE A 7 -52.11 -34.85 22.83
N ILE A 8 -51.42 -35.37 21.81
CA ILE A 8 -50.19 -36.11 21.99
C ILE A 8 -49.30 -35.86 20.74
N SER A 9 -48.82 -34.65 20.54
CA SER A 9 -47.70 -34.42 19.61
C SER A 9 -46.91 -33.14 19.89
N SER A 10 -47.40 -32.22 20.75
CA SER A 10 -46.68 -30.98 20.97
C SER A 10 -45.56 -31.09 22.03
N LEU A 11 -45.64 -31.99 23.03
CA LEU A 11 -44.62 -32.11 24.05
C LEU A 11 -43.38 -32.84 23.55
N GLY A 12 -43.51 -33.85 22.70
CA GLY A 12 -42.38 -34.57 22.10
C GLY A 12 -41.60 -33.73 21.12
N ALA A 13 -42.31 -32.94 20.26
CA ALA A 13 -41.69 -32.03 19.33
C ALA A 13 -40.99 -30.87 20.04
N PHE A 14 -41.56 -30.35 21.15
CA PHE A 14 -40.99 -29.30 21.95
C PHE A 14 -39.72 -29.77 22.69
N LEU A 15 -39.70 -30.98 23.20
CA LEU A 15 -38.52 -31.58 23.85
C LEU A 15 -37.40 -31.90 22.84
N ILE A 16 -37.74 -32.31 21.62
CA ILE A 16 -36.75 -32.52 20.56
C ILE A 16 -36.15 -31.17 20.08
N ILE A 17 -36.98 -30.16 19.88
CA ILE A 17 -36.54 -28.81 19.51
C ILE A 17 -35.70 -28.20 20.63
N LEU A 18 -36.09 -28.34 21.89
CA LEU A 18 -35.33 -27.87 23.05
C LEU A 18 -33.99 -28.61 23.19
N GLY A 19 -33.98 -29.93 22.94
CA GLY A 19 -32.77 -30.75 22.96
C GLY A 19 -31.80 -30.38 21.84
N VAL A 20 -32.30 -30.10 20.63
CA VAL A 20 -31.48 -29.62 19.49
C VAL A 20 -30.98 -28.21 19.75
N VAL A 21 -31.80 -27.29 20.29
CA VAL A 21 -31.38 -25.92 20.62
C VAL A 21 -30.36 -25.93 21.75
N ILE A 22 -30.51 -26.79 22.77
CA ILE A 22 -29.53 -26.92 23.87
C ILE A 22 -28.20 -27.51 23.34
N SER A 23 -28.23 -28.49 22.42
CA SER A 23 -27.00 -29.03 21.83
C SER A 23 -26.27 -28.01 20.93
N ILE A 24 -26.97 -27.00 20.36
CA ILE A 24 -26.37 -25.91 19.60
C ILE A 24 -25.77 -24.85 20.54
N LEU A 25 -26.23 -24.72 21.79
CA LEU A 25 -25.79 -23.73 22.77
C LEU A 25 -24.67 -24.19 23.70
N VAL A 26 -24.43 -25.48 23.78
CA VAL A 26 -23.35 -26.02 24.64
C VAL A 26 -22.11 -26.25 23.78
N PRO A 27 -21.00 -25.49 24.01
CA PRO A 27 -19.79 -25.73 23.27
C PRO A 27 -19.24 -27.15 23.56
N PRO A 28 -18.55 -27.77 22.57
CA PRO A 28 -17.92 -29.06 22.76
C PRO A 28 -17.00 -29.07 23.97
N GLU A 29 -16.89 -30.26 24.64
CA GLU A 29 -16.00 -30.47 25.77
C GLU A 29 -14.54 -30.14 25.41
N ILE A 30 -13.84 -29.47 26.33
CA ILE A 30 -12.42 -29.17 26.15
C ILE A 30 -11.61 -30.44 26.22
N ASP A 31 -10.81 -30.71 25.21
CA ASP A 31 -9.87 -31.81 25.16
C ASP A 31 -8.59 -31.36 24.43
N ASN A 32 -7.51 -31.19 25.18
CA ASN A 32 -6.22 -30.77 24.69
C ASN A 32 -5.26 -31.93 24.46
N THR A 33 -5.74 -33.19 24.57
CA THR A 33 -4.91 -34.39 24.41
C THR A 33 -4.90 -34.95 22.98
N GLY A 34 -5.89 -34.58 22.19
CA GLY A 34 -6.07 -35.08 20.81
C GLY A 34 -5.24 -34.37 19.73
N TYR A 35 -4.35 -33.47 20.10
CA TYR A 35 -3.48 -32.75 19.16
C TYR A 35 -2.14 -32.35 19.78
N THR A 36 -1.15 -32.10 18.94
CA THR A 36 0.16 -31.51 19.30
C THR A 36 0.40 -30.23 18.56
N LEU A 37 0.98 -29.26 19.23
CA LEU A 37 1.32 -27.95 18.68
C LEU A 37 2.77 -27.90 18.23
N ILE A 38 3.12 -26.92 17.43
CA ILE A 38 4.51 -26.56 17.14
C ILE A 38 5.20 -26.12 18.46
N GLU A 39 6.53 -26.24 18.51
CA GLU A 39 7.29 -25.92 19.73
C GLU A 39 7.22 -24.44 20.10
N ASN A 40 7.30 -23.55 19.11
CA ASN A 40 7.26 -22.11 19.31
C ASN A 40 5.90 -21.54 18.93
N LEU A 41 5.13 -21.10 19.91
CA LEU A 41 3.83 -20.46 19.73
C LEU A 41 3.93 -18.91 19.68
N LYS A 42 5.11 -18.37 19.40
CA LYS A 42 5.24 -16.96 19.03
C LYS A 42 4.73 -16.77 17.60
N VAL A 43 3.86 -15.80 17.44
CA VAL A 43 3.21 -15.46 16.18
C VAL A 43 3.53 -14.00 15.88
N PRO A 44 4.12 -13.68 14.74
CA PRO A 44 4.39 -12.28 14.39
C PRO A 44 3.09 -11.47 14.33
N VAL A 45 3.16 -10.22 14.80
CA VAL A 45 2.06 -9.26 14.67
C VAL A 45 1.67 -9.10 13.20
N TYR A 46 0.40 -8.91 12.91
CA TYR A 46 -0.20 -8.76 11.56
C TYR A 46 -0.03 -9.96 10.61
N SER A 47 0.46 -11.09 11.10
CA SER A 47 0.60 -12.29 10.27
C SER A 47 -0.74 -12.98 10.01
N LYS A 48 -0.90 -13.55 8.79
CA LYS A 48 -2.12 -14.29 8.37
C LYS A 48 -2.04 -15.77 8.78
N VAL A 49 -1.82 -16.06 10.06
CA VAL A 49 -1.68 -17.45 10.61
C VAL A 49 -3.05 -18.04 10.90
N LYS A 50 -3.27 -19.29 10.51
CA LYS A 50 -4.48 -20.08 10.82
C LYS A 50 -4.21 -21.09 11.93
N VAL A 51 -5.26 -21.49 12.63
CA VAL A 51 -5.18 -22.51 13.71
C VAL A 51 -4.40 -23.75 13.27
N LYS A 52 -4.66 -24.25 12.05
CA LYS A 52 -4.04 -25.47 11.53
C LYS A 52 -2.53 -25.35 11.36
N ASP A 53 -2.03 -24.14 11.11
CA ASP A 53 -0.60 -23.88 10.89
C ASP A 53 0.22 -24.07 12.19
N LEU A 54 -0.44 -24.00 13.34
CA LEU A 54 0.16 -24.20 14.65
C LEU A 54 0.03 -25.64 15.18
N ILE A 55 -0.58 -26.55 14.42
CA ILE A 55 -0.82 -27.94 14.82
C ILE A 55 0.10 -28.87 14.03
N THR A 56 1.00 -29.57 14.74
CA THR A 56 1.89 -30.57 14.11
C THR A 56 1.22 -31.91 13.88
N SER A 57 0.33 -32.32 14.79
CA SER A 57 -0.47 -33.54 14.62
C SER A 57 -1.82 -33.43 15.31
N ILE A 58 -2.81 -34.17 14.82
CA ILE A 58 -4.16 -34.22 15.38
C ILE A 58 -4.76 -35.60 15.19
N GLU A 59 -5.42 -36.12 16.27
CA GLU A 59 -6.17 -37.36 16.21
C GLU A 59 -7.53 -37.18 15.54
N GLY A 60 -7.53 -36.96 14.22
CA GLY A 60 -8.76 -36.74 13.47
C GLY A 60 -8.69 -35.51 12.55
N LYS A 61 -9.65 -34.55 12.67
CA LYS A 61 -9.75 -33.45 11.71
C LYS A 61 -10.09 -32.11 12.39
N VAL A 62 -9.36 -31.06 12.06
CA VAL A 62 -9.73 -29.67 12.42
C VAL A 62 -11.02 -29.29 11.69
N ILE A 63 -12.02 -28.81 12.45
CA ILE A 63 -13.28 -28.29 11.93
C ILE A 63 -13.21 -26.78 11.78
N THR A 64 -12.74 -26.06 12.83
CA THR A 64 -12.64 -24.60 12.81
C THR A 64 -11.21 -24.18 12.52
N ASN A 65 -10.89 -23.96 11.25
CA ASN A 65 -9.58 -23.45 10.83
C ASN A 65 -9.67 -21.94 10.51
N LYS A 66 -9.87 -21.13 11.55
CA LYS A 66 -9.95 -19.66 11.42
C LYS A 66 -8.56 -19.03 11.38
N THR A 67 -8.44 -17.89 10.73
CA THR A 67 -7.30 -16.99 10.87
C THR A 67 -7.30 -16.41 12.27
N LEU A 68 -6.13 -16.31 12.88
CA LEU A 68 -5.96 -15.77 14.23
C LEU A 68 -5.96 -14.23 14.16
N ASN A 69 -6.44 -13.60 15.23
CA ASN A 69 -6.27 -12.17 15.38
C ASN A 69 -4.85 -11.90 15.91
N THR A 70 -4.00 -11.34 15.08
CA THR A 70 -2.62 -11.02 15.40
C THR A 70 -2.36 -9.49 15.47
N GLU A 71 -3.42 -8.67 15.52
CA GLU A 71 -3.30 -7.20 15.55
C GLU A 71 -2.82 -6.64 16.89
N LYS A 72 -2.86 -7.44 17.96
CA LYS A 72 -2.47 -6.99 19.30
C LYS A 72 -1.36 -7.87 19.86
N LEU A 73 -0.32 -7.24 20.36
CA LEU A 73 0.79 -7.93 21.03
C LEU A 73 0.36 -8.60 22.33
N GLY A 74 1.09 -9.65 22.69
CA GLY A 74 0.98 -10.38 23.92
C GLY A 74 0.22 -11.70 23.84
N LYS A 75 0.00 -12.29 25.01
CA LYS A 75 -0.61 -13.63 25.12
C LYS A 75 -2.09 -13.61 24.81
N GLN A 76 -2.50 -14.50 23.90
CA GLN A 76 -3.90 -14.66 23.48
C GLN A 76 -4.31 -16.13 23.55
N GLU A 77 -5.52 -16.38 24.07
CA GLU A 77 -6.11 -17.70 24.07
C GLU A 77 -6.75 -17.99 22.71
N VAL A 78 -6.38 -19.10 22.12
CA VAL A 78 -6.94 -19.62 20.87
C VAL A 78 -7.83 -20.82 21.19
N SER A 79 -9.05 -20.80 20.68
CA SER A 79 -9.99 -21.92 20.79
C SER A 79 -10.46 -22.36 19.41
N PHE A 80 -10.47 -23.68 19.17
CA PHE A 80 -10.90 -24.27 17.90
C PHE A 80 -11.66 -25.58 18.15
N VAL A 81 -12.46 -25.99 17.16
CA VAL A 81 -13.19 -27.27 17.21
C VAL A 81 -12.51 -28.26 16.28
N TYR A 82 -12.36 -29.49 16.75
CA TYR A 82 -11.87 -30.63 15.97
C TYR A 82 -12.70 -31.89 16.24
N LYS A 83 -12.72 -32.79 15.26
CA LYS A 83 -13.24 -34.15 15.47
C LYS A 83 -12.08 -35.06 15.87
N ASN A 84 -12.29 -35.86 16.95
CA ASN A 84 -11.31 -36.84 17.37
C ASN A 84 -11.41 -38.13 16.52
N LYS A 85 -10.58 -39.14 16.80
CA LYS A 85 -10.59 -40.45 16.13
C LYS A 85 -11.93 -41.22 16.15
N ASN A 86 -12.83 -40.86 17.06
CA ASN A 86 -14.16 -41.44 17.19
C ASN A 86 -15.26 -40.56 16.56
N ASP A 87 -14.88 -39.61 15.70
CA ASP A 87 -15.76 -38.65 15.02
C ASP A 87 -16.58 -37.73 15.96
N LYS A 88 -16.15 -37.60 17.23
CA LYS A 88 -16.77 -36.72 18.22
C LYS A 88 -16.13 -35.35 18.20
N GLU A 89 -16.97 -34.31 18.20
CA GLU A 89 -16.50 -32.94 18.32
C GLU A 89 -15.92 -32.63 19.68
N LYS A 90 -14.75 -32.02 19.68
CA LYS A 90 -14.00 -31.58 20.85
C LYS A 90 -13.52 -30.16 20.63
N ARG A 91 -13.26 -29.43 21.70
CA ARG A 91 -12.70 -28.10 21.68
C ARG A 91 -11.25 -28.13 22.18
N GLY A 92 -10.32 -27.72 21.31
CA GLY A 92 -8.93 -27.46 21.68
C GLY A 92 -8.77 -26.02 22.16
N VAL A 93 -7.93 -25.83 23.18
CA VAL A 93 -7.60 -24.51 23.71
C VAL A 93 -6.10 -24.44 23.96
N PHE A 94 -5.45 -23.40 23.46
CA PHE A 94 -4.03 -23.14 23.70
C PHE A 94 -3.75 -21.63 23.71
N THR A 95 -2.55 -21.22 24.09
CA THR A 95 -2.13 -19.82 24.14
C THR A 95 -1.04 -19.58 23.11
N ILE A 96 -1.18 -18.55 22.32
CA ILE A 96 -0.12 -17.98 21.50
C ILE A 96 0.45 -16.72 22.16
N ASP A 97 1.65 -16.32 21.75
CA ASP A 97 2.25 -15.05 22.12
C ASP A 97 2.47 -14.23 20.82
N VAL A 98 1.65 -13.21 20.62
CA VAL A 98 1.80 -12.31 19.47
C VAL A 98 2.93 -11.34 19.78
N VAL A 99 3.94 -11.35 18.94
CA VAL A 99 5.18 -10.58 19.13
C VAL A 99 5.46 -9.65 17.95
N ASP A 100 6.12 -8.54 18.23
CA ASP A 100 6.75 -7.72 17.24
C ASP A 100 8.26 -7.91 17.36
N GLU A 101 8.87 -8.49 16.33
CA GLU A 101 10.30 -8.76 16.20
C GLU A 101 10.87 -8.05 14.95
N GLU A 102 10.06 -7.26 14.22
CA GLU A 102 10.54 -6.44 13.13
C GLU A 102 11.28 -5.22 13.68
N LYS A 103 12.28 -4.78 12.94
CA LYS A 103 13.02 -3.56 13.24
C LYS A 103 12.38 -2.38 12.55
N PRO A 104 12.48 -1.17 13.13
CA PRO A 104 12.04 0.04 12.43
C PRO A 104 12.67 0.18 11.05
N LEU A 105 11.87 0.64 10.10
CA LEU A 105 12.33 1.05 8.78
C LEU A 105 12.94 2.43 8.86
N VAL A 106 14.17 2.56 8.37
CA VAL A 106 14.87 3.85 8.28
C VAL A 106 15.03 4.24 6.82
N TRP A 107 14.65 5.47 6.52
CA TRP A 107 14.77 6.06 5.20
C TRP A 107 15.80 7.17 5.22
N LEU A 108 16.98 6.86 4.71
CA LEU A 108 18.08 7.81 4.64
C LEU A 108 18.96 7.58 3.40
N SER A 109 19.64 8.64 2.97
CA SER A 109 20.70 8.55 1.98
C SER A 109 22.01 8.10 2.63
N GLY A 110 22.84 7.34 1.90
CA GLY A 110 24.17 6.93 2.42
C GLY A 110 25.13 8.09 2.68
N SER A 111 24.86 9.27 2.09
CA SER A 111 25.64 10.49 2.31
C SER A 111 24.78 11.75 2.16
N TYR A 112 25.11 12.75 2.97
CA TYR A 112 24.55 14.09 2.93
C TYR A 112 25.66 15.11 2.70
N SER A 113 25.33 16.26 2.12
CA SER A 113 26.28 17.34 1.90
C SER A 113 25.74 18.66 2.43
N ALA A 114 26.59 19.42 3.11
CA ALA A 114 26.26 20.72 3.66
C ALA A 114 27.35 21.72 3.33
N ARG A 115 27.00 22.98 3.09
CA ARG A 115 27.95 24.07 2.99
C ARG A 115 28.38 24.49 4.39
N VAL A 116 29.66 24.88 4.58
CA VAL A 116 30.14 25.50 5.82
C VAL A 116 29.26 26.69 6.18
N GLY A 117 28.79 26.72 7.43
CA GLY A 117 27.85 27.73 7.95
C GLY A 117 26.38 27.59 7.50
N SER A 118 25.99 26.47 6.94
CA SER A 118 24.58 26.20 6.63
C SER A 118 23.77 25.87 7.91
N ASN A 119 22.45 25.98 7.80
CA ASN A 119 21.51 25.64 8.87
C ASN A 119 20.87 24.26 8.64
N LEU A 120 21.61 23.29 8.07
CA LEU A 120 21.09 21.95 7.84
C LEU A 120 20.73 21.31 9.19
N ASN A 121 19.50 20.83 9.30
CA ASN A 121 19.08 19.93 10.36
C ASN A 121 18.96 18.51 9.78
N LEU A 122 19.91 17.64 10.08
CA LEU A 122 19.92 16.27 9.56
C LEU A 122 18.70 15.46 10.04
N GLU A 123 18.14 15.79 11.19
CA GLU A 123 16.96 15.09 11.72
C GLU A 123 15.70 15.34 10.86
N ASP A 124 15.66 16.45 10.13
CA ASP A 124 14.56 16.76 9.20
C ASP A 124 14.68 16.01 7.85
N GLU A 125 15.88 15.48 7.56
CA GLU A 125 16.20 14.80 6.29
C GLU A 125 16.10 13.27 6.40
N ILE A 126 15.99 12.73 7.61
CA ILE A 126 16.02 11.29 7.87
C ILE A 126 14.76 10.89 8.61
N PHE A 127 14.07 9.88 8.07
CA PHE A 127 12.80 9.42 8.63
C PHE A 127 12.95 7.99 9.12
N CYS A 128 12.25 7.68 10.20
CA CYS A 128 12.08 6.32 10.67
C CYS A 128 10.60 6.04 10.94
N THR A 129 10.20 4.82 10.74
CA THR A 129 8.85 4.33 10.97
C THR A 129 8.91 2.86 11.34
N ASP A 130 7.82 2.30 11.80
CA ASP A 130 7.77 0.90 12.21
C ASP A 130 6.45 0.23 11.79
N ASN A 131 6.46 -1.09 11.70
CA ASN A 131 5.28 -1.86 11.32
C ASN A 131 4.15 -1.74 12.35
N TYR A 132 4.47 -1.70 13.64
CA TYR A 132 3.53 -1.69 14.75
C TYR A 132 3.53 -0.37 15.55
N ASP A 133 4.72 0.17 15.84
CA ASP A 133 4.87 1.41 16.61
C ASP A 133 4.67 2.63 15.71
N SER A 134 3.67 3.46 16.02
CA SER A 134 3.42 4.70 15.29
C SER A 134 4.41 5.83 15.59
N ASN A 135 5.28 5.65 16.59
CA ASN A 135 6.23 6.69 17.03
C ASN A 135 7.54 6.09 17.56
N PRO A 136 8.31 5.38 16.72
CA PRO A 136 9.59 4.83 17.13
C PRO A 136 10.56 5.97 17.51
N THR A 137 11.50 5.68 18.41
CA THR A 137 12.53 6.63 18.81
C THR A 137 13.66 6.64 17.81
N CYS A 138 13.93 7.79 17.19
CA CYS A 138 14.93 7.96 16.16
C CYS A 138 15.95 9.04 16.58
N LYS A 139 17.24 8.76 16.39
CA LYS A 139 18.32 9.67 16.77
C LYS A 139 19.55 9.48 15.89
N ILE A 140 20.36 10.55 15.79
CA ILE A 140 21.70 10.51 15.18
C ILE A 140 22.74 10.36 16.28
N GLU A 141 23.58 9.36 16.17
CA GLU A 141 24.77 9.18 17.01
C GLU A 141 26.03 9.63 16.26
N GLY A 142 26.94 10.25 16.97
CA GLY A 142 28.16 10.88 16.44
C GLY A 142 28.14 12.38 16.65
N THR A 143 29.22 13.03 16.22
CA THR A 143 29.37 14.49 16.33
C THR A 143 29.74 15.08 14.98
N TYR A 144 29.16 16.19 14.64
CA TYR A 144 29.51 16.97 13.45
C TYR A 144 29.52 18.47 13.75
N ASP A 145 30.19 19.23 12.89
CA ASP A 145 30.27 20.69 13.01
C ASP A 145 30.05 21.29 11.62
N LEU A 146 28.89 21.93 11.43
CA LEU A 146 28.56 22.60 10.19
C LEU A 146 29.43 23.83 9.88
N ASN A 147 30.18 24.33 10.84
CA ASN A 147 31.12 25.47 10.64
C ASN A 147 32.53 25.01 10.24
N LYS A 148 32.78 23.72 10.14
CA LYS A 148 34.10 23.17 9.84
C LYS A 148 34.00 22.16 8.67
N ALA A 149 34.73 22.47 7.59
CA ALA A 149 34.81 21.54 6.45
C ALA A 149 35.42 20.20 6.89
N GLY A 150 34.83 19.10 6.42
CA GLY A 150 35.26 17.74 6.73
C GLY A 150 34.20 16.71 6.44
N THR A 151 34.59 15.44 6.49
CA THR A 151 33.65 14.31 6.39
C THR A 151 33.41 13.74 7.78
N TYR A 152 32.16 13.70 8.17
CA TYR A 152 31.72 13.19 9.47
C TYR A 152 31.02 11.85 9.29
N ASN A 153 31.47 10.82 10.00
CA ASN A 153 30.82 9.53 10.03
C ASN A 153 29.80 9.50 11.17
N LEU A 154 28.55 9.24 10.83
CA LEU A 154 27.43 9.27 11.75
C LEU A 154 26.67 7.93 11.67
N THR A 155 25.88 7.64 12.70
CA THR A 155 25.00 6.46 12.75
C THR A 155 23.60 6.93 13.07
N TYR A 156 22.64 6.55 12.24
CA TYR A 156 21.23 6.72 12.57
C TYR A 156 20.73 5.48 13.32
N VAL A 157 20.06 5.69 14.44
CA VAL A 157 19.54 4.64 15.31
C VAL A 157 18.06 4.81 15.48
N ALA A 158 17.29 3.81 15.06
CA ALA A 158 15.85 3.74 15.23
C ALA A 158 15.51 2.59 16.19
N THR A 159 14.65 2.83 17.17
CA THR A 159 14.25 1.84 18.18
C THR A 159 12.75 1.93 18.41
N ASP A 160 12.04 0.82 18.27
CA ASP A 160 10.62 0.72 18.57
C ASP A 160 10.32 0.52 20.07
N SER A 161 9.05 0.46 20.41
CA SER A 161 8.59 0.22 21.79
C SER A 161 8.89 -1.20 22.29
N ASN A 162 9.11 -2.16 21.38
CA ASN A 162 9.45 -3.55 21.69
C ASN A 162 10.97 -3.78 21.83
N LYS A 163 11.78 -2.76 21.59
CA LYS A 163 13.25 -2.75 21.65
C LYS A 163 13.94 -3.39 20.45
N ASN A 164 13.23 -3.54 19.33
CA ASN A 164 13.91 -3.84 18.09
C ASN A 164 14.65 -2.59 17.62
N GLU A 165 15.89 -2.75 17.21
CA GLU A 165 16.78 -1.64 16.87
C GLU A 165 17.35 -1.82 15.47
N GLU A 166 17.28 -0.76 14.65
CA GLU A 166 17.99 -0.64 13.38
C GLU A 166 19.07 0.44 13.49
N ARG A 167 20.24 0.15 12.95
CA ARG A 167 21.41 1.05 12.98
C ARG A 167 22.02 1.16 11.59
N ILE A 168 22.04 2.37 11.03
CA ILE A 168 22.57 2.61 9.69
C ILE A 168 23.64 3.68 9.73
N ASN A 169 24.83 3.35 9.22
CA ASN A 169 25.93 4.30 9.10
C ASN A 169 25.75 5.15 7.84
N PHE A 170 26.03 6.44 7.96
CA PHE A 170 26.01 7.38 6.85
C PHE A 170 27.09 8.45 7.04
N THR A 171 27.30 9.28 6.02
CA THR A 171 28.30 10.35 6.06
C THR A 171 27.65 11.72 5.85
N LEU A 172 28.15 12.72 6.56
CA LEU A 172 27.89 14.12 6.29
C LEU A 172 29.19 14.77 5.77
N ASN A 173 29.10 15.35 4.56
CA ASN A 173 30.22 16.04 3.93
C ASN A 173 30.01 17.56 4.02
N VAL A 174 30.72 18.22 4.94
CA VAL A 174 30.69 19.68 5.07
C VAL A 174 31.80 20.27 4.21
N TYR A 175 31.44 21.11 3.24
CA TYR A 175 32.38 21.64 2.25
C TYR A 175 32.46 23.18 2.25
N GLU A 176 33.64 23.70 1.99
CA GLU A 176 33.83 25.11 1.67
C GLU A 176 33.32 25.38 0.23
N PRO A 177 32.54 26.44 0.00
CA PRO A 177 32.20 26.81 -1.35
C PRO A 177 33.48 27.22 -2.11
N ALA A 178 33.59 26.72 -3.35
CA ALA A 178 34.67 27.19 -4.20
C ALA A 178 34.64 28.73 -4.28
N PRO A 179 35.84 29.42 -4.19
CA PRO A 179 35.90 30.86 -4.37
C PRO A 179 35.20 31.23 -5.68
N ALA A 180 34.30 32.22 -5.64
CA ALA A 180 33.69 32.73 -6.85
C ALA A 180 34.78 33.20 -7.82
N THR A 181 35.08 32.39 -8.82
CA THR A 181 36.04 32.76 -9.87
C THR A 181 35.38 33.90 -10.64
N THR A 182 35.83 35.13 -10.39
CA THR A 182 35.41 36.30 -11.15
C THR A 182 35.80 36.08 -12.58
N THR A 183 34.77 36.18 -13.46
CA THR A 183 34.85 36.38 -14.91
C THR A 183 35.53 35.27 -15.73
N GLN A 184 34.82 34.19 -15.93
CA GLN A 184 34.67 33.66 -17.29
C GLN A 184 33.22 33.86 -17.70
N THR A 185 33.01 34.63 -18.79
CA THR A 185 31.75 34.60 -19.54
C THR A 185 31.45 33.12 -19.77
N PRO A 186 30.29 32.60 -19.31
CA PRO A 186 29.99 31.22 -19.59
C PRO A 186 30.10 31.03 -21.09
N ALA A 187 30.90 30.04 -21.52
CA ALA A 187 30.77 29.52 -22.87
C ALA A 187 29.28 29.20 -23.06
N PRO A 188 28.68 29.43 -24.25
CA PRO A 188 27.31 29.00 -24.46
C PRO A 188 27.18 27.59 -23.96
N ALA A 189 26.24 27.39 -23.02
CA ALA A 189 25.94 26.05 -22.56
C ALA A 189 25.66 25.23 -23.81
N GLU A 190 26.48 24.22 -24.10
CA GLU A 190 26.05 23.18 -25.03
C GLU A 190 24.69 22.77 -24.54
N GLU A 191 23.64 22.99 -25.35
CA GLU A 191 22.33 22.42 -25.10
C GLU A 191 22.57 20.91 -24.95
N ARG A 192 22.61 20.42 -23.72
CA ARG A 192 22.51 19.02 -23.50
C ARG A 192 21.15 18.67 -24.04
N GLU A 193 21.10 17.86 -25.10
CA GLU A 193 19.86 17.26 -25.57
C GLU A 193 19.22 16.61 -24.34
N GLU A 194 18.08 17.11 -23.95
CA GLU A 194 17.29 16.52 -22.86
C GLU A 194 16.95 15.11 -23.31
N VAL A 195 17.49 14.11 -22.64
CA VAL A 195 17.16 12.71 -22.94
C VAL A 195 15.70 12.54 -22.55
N VAL A 196 14.83 12.46 -23.53
CA VAL A 196 13.39 12.29 -23.36
C VAL A 196 12.96 10.92 -23.85
N THR A 197 12.00 10.31 -23.18
CA THR A 197 11.42 9.04 -23.59
C THR A 197 10.33 9.27 -24.64
N ALA A 198 10.59 8.89 -25.90
CA ALA A 198 9.59 9.03 -26.96
C ALA A 198 8.50 7.94 -26.83
N PHE A 199 7.23 8.35 -26.86
CA PHE A 199 6.09 7.42 -26.75
C PHE A 199 6.14 6.32 -27.83
N ASN A 200 6.53 6.65 -29.05
CA ASN A 200 6.64 5.69 -30.15
C ASN A 200 7.71 4.60 -29.90
N ASP A 201 8.79 4.96 -29.20
CA ASP A 201 9.84 3.98 -28.85
C ASP A 201 9.33 3.02 -27.76
N VAL A 202 8.54 3.53 -26.79
CA VAL A 202 7.86 2.70 -25.80
C VAL A 202 6.85 1.75 -26.46
N VAL A 203 6.05 2.25 -27.41
CA VAL A 203 5.14 1.42 -28.20
C VAL A 203 5.91 0.33 -28.94
N ALA A 204 7.02 0.69 -29.62
CA ALA A 204 7.82 -0.28 -30.39
C ALA A 204 8.46 -1.36 -29.49
N THR A 205 8.77 -1.01 -28.24
CA THR A 205 9.48 -1.93 -27.30
C THR A 205 8.53 -2.78 -26.49
N HIS A 206 7.40 -2.22 -26.02
CA HIS A 206 6.57 -2.83 -24.97
C HIS A 206 5.17 -3.23 -25.42
N LYS A 207 4.72 -2.84 -26.63
CA LYS A 207 3.39 -3.21 -27.12
C LYS A 207 3.39 -4.59 -27.77
N ASP A 208 2.57 -5.48 -27.25
CA ASP A 208 2.30 -6.80 -27.81
C ASP A 208 0.81 -7.17 -27.68
N GLU A 209 0.47 -8.45 -27.86
CA GLU A 209 -0.91 -8.95 -27.73
C GLU A 209 -1.44 -8.89 -26.29
N ASN A 210 -0.56 -8.88 -25.29
CA ASN A 210 -0.86 -8.91 -23.86
C ASN A 210 -0.71 -7.55 -23.17
N THR A 211 -0.27 -6.52 -23.88
CA THR A 211 -0.01 -5.20 -23.32
C THR A 211 -0.78 -4.10 -24.03
N GLU A 212 -0.99 -3.02 -23.33
CA GLU A 212 -1.52 -1.77 -23.84
C GLU A 212 -0.63 -0.63 -23.36
N ILE A 213 -0.43 0.39 -24.19
CA ILE A 213 0.39 1.56 -23.84
C ILE A 213 -0.52 2.76 -23.66
N GLY A 214 -0.32 3.49 -22.58
CA GLY A 214 -1.09 4.69 -22.26
C GLY A 214 -0.28 5.69 -21.46
N ILE A 215 -0.97 6.67 -20.94
CA ILE A 215 -0.38 7.79 -20.20
C ILE A 215 -1.16 8.03 -18.91
N ASP A 216 -0.56 8.73 -17.95
CA ASP A 216 -1.33 9.35 -16.89
C ASP A 216 -1.16 10.87 -16.91
N VAL A 217 -2.22 11.59 -16.52
CA VAL A 217 -2.32 13.03 -16.72
C VAL A 217 -3.00 13.72 -15.53
N SER A 218 -2.61 14.97 -15.36
CA SER A 218 -3.17 15.88 -14.37
C SER A 218 -3.10 17.33 -14.88
N LYS A 219 -3.26 18.28 -13.98
CA LYS A 219 -3.08 19.73 -14.30
C LYS A 219 -1.72 20.05 -14.91
N TRP A 220 -0.71 19.21 -14.70
CA TRP A 220 0.65 19.48 -15.14
C TRP A 220 0.83 19.37 -16.65
N GLN A 221 -0.03 18.62 -17.34
CA GLN A 221 -0.03 18.48 -18.79
C GLN A 221 -0.77 19.62 -19.50
N GLY A 222 -1.59 20.41 -18.76
CA GLY A 222 -2.37 21.50 -19.32
C GLY A 222 -3.42 21.04 -20.34
N ASP A 223 -3.57 21.81 -21.42
CA ASP A 223 -4.49 21.45 -22.51
C ASP A 223 -3.91 20.29 -23.34
N ILE A 224 -4.70 19.24 -23.51
CA ILE A 224 -4.32 18.01 -24.22
C ILE A 224 -5.21 17.81 -25.45
N ASP A 225 -4.58 17.55 -26.60
CA ASP A 225 -5.26 17.08 -27.82
C ASP A 225 -5.34 15.54 -27.79
N PHE A 226 -6.38 15.01 -27.15
CA PHE A 226 -6.56 13.56 -27.01
C PHE A 226 -6.74 12.83 -28.33
N LYS A 227 -7.17 13.53 -29.39
CA LYS A 227 -7.19 12.93 -30.73
C LYS A 227 -5.77 12.60 -31.20
N LYS A 228 -4.81 13.51 -31.02
CA LYS A 228 -3.41 13.24 -31.37
C LYS A 228 -2.79 12.18 -30.48
N VAL A 229 -3.10 12.21 -29.16
CA VAL A 229 -2.69 11.17 -28.22
C VAL A 229 -3.14 9.79 -28.68
N LYS A 230 -4.41 9.66 -29.10
CA LYS A 230 -4.95 8.41 -29.66
C LYS A 230 -4.28 8.04 -30.97
N ASP A 231 -4.12 9.00 -31.88
CA ASP A 231 -3.49 8.79 -33.19
C ASP A 231 -2.02 8.37 -33.05
N ALA A 232 -1.31 8.81 -31.98
CA ALA A 232 0.05 8.36 -31.63
C ALA A 232 0.09 6.92 -31.10
N GLY A 233 -1.06 6.30 -30.82
CA GLY A 233 -1.14 4.89 -30.43
C GLY A 233 -1.45 4.62 -28.96
N ALA A 234 -1.72 5.64 -28.14
CA ALA A 234 -2.21 5.46 -26.79
C ALA A 234 -3.58 4.80 -26.80
N THR A 235 -3.80 3.86 -25.90
CA THR A 235 -5.05 3.10 -25.78
C THR A 235 -5.81 3.41 -24.51
N PHE A 236 -5.14 3.98 -23.51
CA PHE A 236 -5.74 4.33 -22.23
C PHE A 236 -5.10 5.57 -21.60
N VAL A 237 -5.80 6.11 -20.62
CA VAL A 237 -5.31 7.20 -19.77
C VAL A 237 -5.79 7.01 -18.33
N MET A 238 -4.88 7.27 -17.37
CA MET A 238 -5.22 7.46 -15.97
C MET A 238 -5.32 8.96 -15.68
N VAL A 239 -6.48 9.43 -15.19
CA VAL A 239 -6.74 10.87 -15.01
C VAL A 239 -6.81 11.20 -13.53
N ARG A 240 -6.03 12.18 -13.08
CA ARG A 240 -6.13 12.64 -11.69
C ARG A 240 -7.48 13.31 -11.43
N VAL A 241 -8.26 12.76 -10.48
CA VAL A 241 -9.50 13.40 -10.04
C VAL A 241 -9.20 14.65 -9.21
N GLY A 242 -8.23 14.56 -8.33
CA GLY A 242 -7.85 15.64 -7.44
C GLY A 242 -6.81 15.20 -6.43
N SER A 243 -6.63 16.03 -5.42
CA SER A 243 -5.68 15.78 -4.33
C SER A 243 -6.18 16.34 -3.00
N GLN A 244 -5.73 15.75 -1.89
CA GLN A 244 -5.78 16.41 -0.60
C GLN A 244 -4.62 17.40 -0.48
N GLN A 245 -4.80 18.52 0.20
CA GLN A 245 -3.80 19.57 0.37
C GLN A 245 -3.04 19.40 1.70
N GLY A 246 -2.21 18.35 1.79
CA GLY A 246 -1.50 17.98 3.01
C GLY A 246 -2.36 17.20 4.01
N VAL A 247 -1.76 16.77 5.10
CA VAL A 247 -2.46 16.06 6.19
C VAL A 247 -3.55 16.96 6.77
N ASP A 248 -4.75 16.42 6.94
CA ASP A 248 -5.97 17.14 7.37
C ASP A 248 -6.42 18.31 6.46
N GLY A 249 -5.83 18.43 5.27
CA GLY A 249 -6.16 19.45 4.29
C GLY A 249 -7.45 19.19 3.50
N GLU A 250 -7.88 20.21 2.77
CA GLU A 250 -9.08 20.12 1.91
C GLU A 250 -8.83 19.26 0.66
N TYR A 251 -9.91 18.68 0.11
CA TYR A 251 -9.88 18.00 -1.18
C TYR A 251 -10.08 19.01 -2.29
N VAL A 252 -9.16 19.02 -3.25
CA VAL A 252 -9.19 19.94 -4.37
C VAL A 252 -9.29 19.16 -5.67
N LEU A 253 -10.33 19.47 -6.44
CA LEU A 253 -10.52 18.90 -7.77
C LEU A 253 -9.36 19.36 -8.68
N ASP A 254 -8.80 18.43 -9.48
CA ASP A 254 -7.84 18.82 -10.50
C ASP A 254 -8.52 19.76 -11.51
N PRO A 255 -7.98 20.93 -11.80
CA PRO A 255 -8.63 21.90 -12.67
C PRO A 255 -8.86 21.41 -14.09
N TYR A 256 -8.11 20.40 -14.55
CA TYR A 256 -8.25 19.78 -15.86
C TYR A 256 -9.02 18.44 -15.81
N PHE A 257 -9.45 17.96 -14.64
CA PHE A 257 -10.10 16.66 -14.49
C PHE A 257 -11.25 16.46 -15.47
N LYS A 258 -12.23 17.37 -15.47
CA LYS A 258 -13.44 17.25 -16.32
C LYS A 258 -13.07 17.29 -17.80
N GLN A 259 -12.22 18.23 -18.18
CA GLN A 259 -11.76 18.35 -19.56
C GLN A 259 -11.03 17.09 -20.03
N ASN A 260 -10.12 16.56 -19.18
CA ASN A 260 -9.32 15.39 -19.54
C ASN A 260 -10.19 14.14 -19.66
N ILE A 261 -11.08 13.87 -18.70
CA ILE A 261 -11.91 12.66 -18.71
C ILE A 261 -12.92 12.69 -19.88
N GLU A 262 -13.57 13.83 -20.11
CA GLU A 262 -14.54 14.00 -21.20
C GLU A 262 -13.88 13.86 -22.57
N ASN A 263 -12.73 14.49 -22.79
CA ASN A 263 -12.00 14.41 -24.06
C ASN A 263 -11.37 13.03 -24.28
N ALA A 264 -10.89 12.35 -23.24
CA ALA A 264 -10.37 11.00 -23.36
C ALA A 264 -11.47 10.01 -23.78
N LEU A 265 -12.62 10.06 -23.12
CA LEU A 265 -13.78 9.23 -23.46
C LEU A 265 -14.32 9.53 -24.88
N ALA A 266 -14.38 10.83 -25.27
CA ALA A 266 -14.81 11.24 -26.60
C ALA A 266 -13.88 10.76 -27.73
N ASN A 267 -12.65 10.37 -27.42
CA ASN A 267 -11.68 9.80 -28.34
C ASN A 267 -11.47 8.30 -28.18
N ASP A 268 -12.45 7.58 -27.58
CA ASP A 268 -12.42 6.14 -27.39
C ASP A 268 -11.16 5.60 -26.67
N LEU A 269 -10.62 6.36 -25.74
CA LEU A 269 -9.58 5.88 -24.81
C LEU A 269 -10.23 5.15 -23.65
N LYS A 270 -9.61 4.08 -23.18
CA LYS A 270 -9.94 3.49 -21.89
C LYS A 270 -9.54 4.48 -20.79
N VAL A 271 -10.38 4.64 -19.77
CA VAL A 271 -10.16 5.63 -18.72
C VAL A 271 -10.21 4.98 -17.36
N GLY A 272 -9.18 5.23 -16.58
CA GLY A 272 -9.14 5.07 -15.13
C GLY A 272 -8.83 6.39 -14.45
N VAL A 273 -8.89 6.40 -13.13
CA VAL A 273 -8.62 7.63 -12.38
C VAL A 273 -7.74 7.37 -11.16
N TYR A 274 -7.13 8.43 -10.63
CA TYR A 274 -6.38 8.36 -9.37
C TYR A 274 -6.61 9.60 -8.49
N PHE A 275 -6.38 9.42 -7.20
CA PHE A 275 -6.49 10.49 -6.21
C PHE A 275 -5.22 10.56 -5.37
N TYR A 276 -4.57 11.74 -5.34
CA TYR A 276 -3.37 11.99 -4.56
C TYR A 276 -3.74 12.26 -3.09
N SER A 277 -3.45 11.30 -2.23
CA SER A 277 -3.93 11.21 -0.86
C SER A 277 -2.90 11.63 0.18
N TYR A 278 -3.36 12.30 1.25
CA TYR A 278 -2.65 12.49 2.52
C TYR A 278 -3.45 11.91 3.68
N ALA A 279 -4.34 10.93 3.43
CA ALA A 279 -5.17 10.36 4.47
C ALA A 279 -4.32 9.79 5.61
N ASN A 280 -4.70 10.14 6.85
CA ASN A 280 -4.06 9.70 8.08
C ASN A 280 -4.96 8.78 8.93
N SER A 281 -6.09 8.35 8.39
CA SER A 281 -7.00 7.43 9.06
C SER A 281 -7.91 6.71 8.07
N LYS A 282 -8.37 5.51 8.45
CA LYS A 282 -9.39 4.75 7.70
C LYS A 282 -10.64 5.59 7.40
N LYS A 283 -11.08 6.39 8.36
CA LYS A 283 -12.26 7.26 8.22
C LYS A 283 -12.03 8.32 7.14
N GLU A 284 -10.85 8.92 7.12
CA GLU A 284 -10.48 9.92 6.14
C GLU A 284 -10.37 9.30 4.74
N ALA A 285 -9.70 8.16 4.61
CA ALA A 285 -9.59 7.41 3.36
C ALA A 285 -10.98 7.07 2.76
N ARG A 286 -11.91 6.60 3.59
CA ARG A 286 -13.30 6.34 3.13
C ARG A 286 -14.03 7.59 2.67
N LYS A 287 -13.80 8.75 3.31
CA LYS A 287 -14.36 10.02 2.84
C LYS A 287 -13.74 10.47 1.51
N GLN A 288 -12.44 10.27 1.33
CA GLN A 288 -11.77 10.54 0.06
C GLN A 288 -12.35 9.67 -1.06
N ALA A 289 -12.54 8.38 -0.81
CA ALA A 289 -13.19 7.49 -1.75
C ALA A 289 -14.62 7.93 -2.09
N ASP A 290 -15.44 8.30 -1.09
CA ASP A 290 -16.78 8.85 -1.32
C ASP A 290 -16.74 10.13 -2.17
N TRP A 291 -15.77 11.01 -1.92
CA TRP A 291 -15.58 12.24 -2.70
C TRP A 291 -15.17 11.95 -4.14
N VAL A 292 -14.23 11.02 -4.36
CA VAL A 292 -13.83 10.58 -5.72
C VAL A 292 -15.02 9.99 -6.46
N LEU A 293 -15.75 9.08 -5.82
CA LEU A 293 -16.93 8.44 -6.40
C LEU A 293 -18.02 9.46 -6.80
N ASP A 294 -18.20 10.54 -6.03
CA ASP A 294 -19.12 11.62 -6.39
C ASP A 294 -18.65 12.41 -7.62
N GLN A 295 -17.33 12.59 -7.80
CA GLN A 295 -16.80 13.29 -8.98
C GLN A 295 -16.94 12.48 -10.27
N ILE A 296 -16.87 11.15 -10.18
CA ILE A 296 -16.84 10.25 -11.36
C ILE A 296 -18.20 9.65 -11.72
N LYS A 297 -19.23 9.84 -10.92
CA LYS A 297 -20.54 9.15 -11.04
C LYS A 297 -21.24 9.26 -12.41
N ASP A 298 -20.90 10.29 -13.17
CA ASP A 298 -21.49 10.57 -14.48
C ASP A 298 -20.61 10.07 -15.65
N TYR A 299 -19.49 9.39 -15.35
CA TYR A 299 -18.54 8.88 -16.33
C TYR A 299 -18.45 7.35 -16.28
N GLU A 300 -18.27 6.72 -17.44
CA GLU A 300 -18.01 5.29 -17.54
C GLU A 300 -16.52 5.02 -17.51
N LEU A 301 -16.02 4.43 -16.41
CA LEU A 301 -14.63 4.00 -16.28
C LEU A 301 -14.48 2.57 -16.79
N THR A 302 -13.37 2.30 -17.45
CA THR A 302 -13.00 0.96 -17.95
C THR A 302 -11.71 0.45 -17.33
N LEU A 303 -11.09 1.26 -16.49
CA LEU A 303 -9.88 0.96 -15.73
C LEU A 303 -10.11 1.31 -14.25
N PRO A 304 -9.26 0.80 -13.34
CA PRO A 304 -9.41 0.98 -11.91
C PRO A 304 -9.37 2.43 -11.42
N ILE A 305 -9.79 2.60 -10.15
CA ILE A 305 -9.56 3.81 -9.35
C ILE A 305 -8.34 3.56 -8.49
N ALA A 306 -7.29 4.35 -8.67
CA ALA A 306 -6.04 4.16 -7.92
C ALA A 306 -5.96 5.06 -6.68
N PHE A 307 -5.50 4.46 -5.58
CA PHE A 307 -5.05 5.16 -4.39
C PHE A 307 -3.57 5.50 -4.56
N ASP A 308 -3.28 6.80 -4.57
CA ASP A 308 -1.93 7.35 -4.77
C ASP A 308 -1.49 8.08 -3.50
N TRP A 309 -0.47 7.55 -2.82
CA TRP A 309 0.13 8.14 -1.63
C TRP A 309 1.65 8.15 -1.76
N GLU A 310 2.23 9.36 -1.76
CA GLU A 310 3.66 9.58 -1.93
C GLU A 310 4.27 10.48 -0.85
N CYS A 311 3.55 10.65 0.27
CA CYS A 311 3.79 11.71 1.23
C CYS A 311 4.73 11.29 2.36
N TYR A 312 5.78 10.50 2.09
CA TYR A 312 6.66 9.98 3.11
C TYR A 312 7.26 11.07 4.03
N ASN A 313 7.61 12.22 3.48
CA ASN A 313 8.11 13.36 4.24
C ASN A 313 7.11 13.92 5.26
N SER A 314 5.83 13.65 5.09
CA SER A 314 4.76 14.03 6.02
C SER A 314 4.31 12.89 6.92
N PHE A 315 4.93 11.70 6.80
CA PHE A 315 4.48 10.50 7.50
C PHE A 315 4.48 10.68 9.02
N ASN A 316 5.50 11.32 9.57
CA ASN A 316 5.59 11.60 11.01
C ASN A 316 4.44 12.46 11.54
N GLN A 317 3.75 13.23 10.67
CA GLN A 317 2.59 14.04 11.03
C GLN A 317 1.29 13.20 11.06
N MET A 318 1.32 12.00 10.51
CA MET A 318 0.15 11.13 10.40
C MET A 318 -0.08 10.28 11.65
N GLU A 319 0.93 10.14 12.53
CA GLU A 319 0.89 9.32 13.75
C GLU A 319 0.45 7.87 13.49
N LEU A 320 0.87 7.31 12.36
CA LEU A 320 0.56 5.96 11.91
C LEU A 320 1.77 5.04 11.99
N SER A 321 1.53 3.77 12.27
CA SER A 321 2.47 2.69 11.92
C SER A 321 2.37 2.35 10.42
N LEU A 322 3.33 1.60 9.87
CA LEU A 322 3.23 1.14 8.48
C LEU A 322 1.99 0.28 8.25
N PHE A 323 1.65 -0.58 9.21
CA PHE A 323 0.41 -1.35 9.12
C PHE A 323 -0.81 -0.43 9.09
N GLY A 324 -0.86 0.58 9.96
CA GLY A 324 -1.95 1.57 9.97
C GLY A 324 -2.09 2.31 8.63
N LEU A 325 -0.98 2.64 7.96
CA LEU A 325 -1.00 3.25 6.64
C LEU A 325 -1.56 2.29 5.56
N ASN A 326 -1.17 1.01 5.61
CA ASN A 326 -1.74 0.00 4.71
C ASN A 326 -3.26 -0.15 4.91
N GLU A 327 -3.73 -0.15 6.18
CA GLU A 327 -5.17 -0.16 6.47
C GLU A 327 -5.90 1.11 5.98
N VAL A 328 -5.22 2.25 5.92
CA VAL A 328 -5.76 3.48 5.32
C VAL A 328 -5.97 3.29 3.82
N ALA A 329 -4.97 2.78 3.11
CA ALA A 329 -5.09 2.46 1.68
C ALA A 329 -6.20 1.42 1.42
N GLU A 330 -6.21 0.33 2.18
CA GLU A 330 -7.25 -0.71 2.12
C GLU A 330 -8.65 -0.12 2.30
N SER A 331 -8.83 0.78 3.27
CA SER A 331 -10.14 1.40 3.54
C SER A 331 -10.65 2.30 2.40
N PHE A 332 -9.76 2.91 1.62
CA PHE A 332 -10.11 3.63 0.39
C PHE A 332 -10.54 2.63 -0.70
N LEU A 333 -9.72 1.62 -0.94
CA LEU A 333 -9.91 0.64 -2.01
C LEU A 333 -11.15 -0.23 -1.78
N GLU A 334 -11.36 -0.75 -0.55
CA GLU A 334 -12.62 -1.43 -0.17
C GLU A 334 -13.85 -0.57 -0.46
N LYS A 335 -13.77 0.74 -0.16
CA LYS A 335 -14.90 1.64 -0.38
C LYS A 335 -15.20 1.86 -1.86
N VAL A 336 -14.17 1.82 -2.70
CA VAL A 336 -14.26 1.86 -4.17
C VAL A 336 -14.92 0.56 -4.67
N GLU A 337 -14.46 -0.59 -4.19
CA GLU A 337 -15.00 -1.91 -4.55
C GLU A 337 -16.45 -2.13 -4.07
N ASP A 338 -16.82 -1.58 -2.91
CA ASP A 338 -18.22 -1.55 -2.43
C ASP A 338 -19.19 -0.89 -3.45
N LYS A 339 -18.66 -0.16 -4.44
CA LYS A 339 -19.40 0.52 -5.51
C LYS A 339 -19.18 -0.09 -6.89
N GLU A 340 -18.69 -1.32 -6.93
CA GLU A 340 -18.48 -2.11 -8.15
C GLU A 340 -17.43 -1.51 -9.11
N TYR A 341 -16.48 -0.71 -8.59
CA TYR A 341 -15.27 -0.30 -9.31
C TYR A 341 -14.09 -1.14 -8.86
N ASP A 342 -13.15 -1.40 -9.75
CA ASP A 342 -11.89 -2.05 -9.39
C ASP A 342 -10.98 -1.05 -8.66
N GLY A 343 -10.37 -1.48 -7.56
CA GLY A 343 -9.38 -0.72 -6.79
C GLY A 343 -7.96 -1.07 -7.22
N MET A 344 -7.04 -0.09 -7.21
CA MET A 344 -5.63 -0.30 -7.51
C MET A 344 -4.74 0.53 -6.58
N LEU A 345 -3.62 -0.04 -6.14
CA LEU A 345 -2.63 0.63 -5.31
C LEU A 345 -1.48 1.15 -6.17
N TYR A 346 -1.28 2.48 -6.20
CA TYR A 346 -0.10 3.07 -6.83
C TYR A 346 1.06 3.14 -5.85
N GLY A 347 2.27 2.87 -6.35
CA GLY A 347 3.49 3.08 -5.57
C GLY A 347 4.76 2.93 -6.37
N SER A 348 5.80 3.67 -5.97
CA SER A 348 7.14 3.42 -6.47
C SER A 348 7.63 2.05 -6.03
N LYS A 349 8.53 1.44 -6.81
CA LYS A 349 9.16 0.16 -6.46
C LYS A 349 9.71 0.16 -5.03
N ASN A 350 10.32 1.27 -4.60
CA ASN A 350 10.84 1.38 -3.25
C ASN A 350 9.72 1.34 -2.19
N TYR A 351 8.60 2.03 -2.43
CA TYR A 351 7.46 2.01 -1.52
C TYR A 351 6.78 0.64 -1.49
N LEU A 352 6.61 0.01 -2.63
CA LEU A 352 6.04 -1.34 -2.73
C LEU A 352 6.86 -2.38 -1.98
N ASN A 353 8.20 -2.27 -2.01
CA ASN A 353 9.08 -3.18 -1.29
C ASN A 353 9.22 -2.89 0.21
N SER A 354 8.89 -1.69 0.67
CA SER A 354 9.15 -1.27 2.05
C SER A 354 7.90 -0.87 2.84
N ILE A 355 6.99 -0.12 2.23
CA ILE A 355 5.82 0.48 2.89
C ILE A 355 4.58 -0.38 2.63
N TRP A 356 4.32 -0.70 1.37
CA TRP A 356 3.14 -1.42 0.94
C TRP A 356 3.33 -2.94 1.03
N LYS A 357 3.32 -3.50 2.24
CA LYS A 357 3.58 -4.93 2.50
C LYS A 357 2.32 -5.74 2.84
N TYR A 358 1.24 -5.08 3.22
CA TYR A 358 0.08 -5.72 3.85
C TYR A 358 -1.21 -5.58 3.02
N HIS A 359 -1.11 -5.58 1.68
CA HIS A 359 -2.25 -5.48 0.78
C HIS A 359 -2.40 -6.72 -0.12
N ASP A 360 -3.60 -6.88 -0.67
CA ASP A 360 -3.94 -7.94 -1.64
C ASP A 360 -4.54 -7.32 -2.94
N TYR A 361 -4.32 -6.01 -3.19
CA TYR A 361 -4.85 -5.28 -4.36
C TYR A 361 -3.90 -5.34 -5.56
N ASP A 362 -4.46 -5.15 -6.74
CA ASP A 362 -3.69 -4.90 -7.95
C ASP A 362 -2.79 -3.67 -7.80
N VAL A 363 -1.61 -3.73 -8.41
CA VAL A 363 -0.57 -2.71 -8.26
C VAL A 363 -0.34 -1.96 -9.56
N TRP A 364 -0.28 -0.64 -9.46
CA TRP A 364 0.30 0.26 -10.43
C TRP A 364 1.72 0.64 -9.96
N LEU A 365 2.69 -0.03 -10.55
CA LEU A 365 4.12 0.11 -10.21
C LEU A 365 4.71 1.35 -10.87
N ALA A 366 5.37 2.23 -10.13
CA ALA A 366 6.27 3.24 -10.66
C ALA A 366 7.74 2.78 -10.53
N HIS A 367 8.39 2.57 -11.67
CA HIS A 367 9.81 2.24 -11.74
C HIS A 367 10.39 2.74 -13.05
N TYR A 368 11.09 3.87 -13.00
CA TYR A 368 11.60 4.60 -14.17
C TYR A 368 12.86 3.94 -14.73
N THR A 369 12.66 3.03 -15.66
CA THR A 369 13.70 2.19 -16.26
C THR A 369 13.17 1.51 -17.52
N ASP A 370 14.08 1.05 -18.39
CA ASP A 370 13.71 0.29 -19.60
C ASP A 370 13.19 -1.14 -19.28
N GLN A 371 13.60 -1.70 -18.16
CA GLN A 371 13.17 -3.02 -17.69
C GLN A 371 13.07 -3.02 -16.17
N THR A 372 11.90 -3.38 -15.64
CA THR A 372 11.72 -3.50 -14.20
C THR A 372 12.22 -4.83 -13.68
N ASP A 373 12.88 -4.80 -12.53
CA ASP A 373 13.30 -5.96 -11.72
C ASP A 373 12.41 -6.11 -10.46
N TYR A 374 11.21 -5.49 -10.46
CA TYR A 374 10.21 -5.74 -9.44
C TYR A 374 9.62 -7.14 -9.65
N ASP A 375 9.69 -7.99 -8.63
CA ASP A 375 9.41 -9.43 -8.71
C ASP A 375 8.06 -9.84 -8.11
N SER A 376 7.29 -8.87 -7.59
CA SER A 376 5.95 -9.11 -7.07
C SER A 376 4.88 -8.74 -8.12
N HIS A 377 3.61 -9.05 -7.81
CA HIS A 377 2.48 -8.81 -8.72
C HIS A 377 2.26 -7.31 -9.01
N TYR A 378 2.03 -6.98 -10.28
CA TYR A 378 1.57 -5.68 -10.75
C TYR A 378 0.81 -5.84 -12.09
N VAL A 379 -0.17 -4.97 -12.31
CA VAL A 379 -0.99 -4.97 -13.53
C VAL A 379 -0.71 -3.77 -14.43
N MET A 380 -0.12 -2.71 -13.88
CA MET A 380 0.27 -1.51 -14.63
C MET A 380 1.67 -1.07 -14.20
N TRP A 381 2.47 -0.59 -15.15
CA TRP A 381 3.82 -0.10 -14.92
C TRP A 381 4.04 1.28 -15.53
N GLN A 382 4.28 2.28 -14.69
CA GLN A 382 4.72 3.62 -15.07
C GLN A 382 6.24 3.57 -15.25
N LEU A 383 6.69 3.60 -16.49
CA LEU A 383 8.09 3.33 -16.84
C LEU A 383 8.95 4.58 -16.94
N CYS A 384 8.36 5.76 -17.11
CA CYS A 384 9.05 7.05 -17.15
C CYS A 384 8.13 8.21 -16.74
N GLN A 385 8.75 9.36 -16.42
CA GLN A 385 8.07 10.62 -16.10
C GLN A 385 8.46 11.77 -17.05
N ASP A 386 9.28 11.48 -18.03
CA ASP A 386 9.85 12.44 -19.00
C ASP A 386 9.37 12.19 -20.43
N GLY A 387 8.29 11.42 -20.57
CA GLY A 387 7.72 11.01 -21.84
C GLY A 387 7.32 12.18 -22.74
N ARG A 388 7.37 11.96 -24.05
CA ARG A 388 6.86 12.88 -25.08
C ARG A 388 5.91 12.14 -26.02
N ILE A 389 4.72 12.70 -26.18
CA ILE A 389 3.67 12.19 -27.08
C ILE A 389 3.02 13.34 -27.84
N ASP A 390 2.63 13.11 -29.08
CA ASP A 390 1.87 14.08 -29.84
C ASP A 390 0.54 14.41 -29.15
N GLY A 391 0.22 15.70 -29.07
CA GLY A 391 -0.98 16.17 -28.37
C GLY A 391 -0.73 16.72 -26.97
N ILE A 392 0.47 16.53 -26.40
CA ILE A 392 0.90 17.09 -25.12
C ILE A 392 2.20 17.88 -25.31
N ASN A 393 2.24 19.11 -24.79
CA ASN A 393 3.39 20.00 -24.94
C ASN A 393 4.44 19.91 -23.82
N THR A 394 4.12 19.20 -22.75
CA THR A 394 4.97 19.01 -21.58
C THR A 394 5.44 17.56 -21.48
N ALA A 395 6.23 17.24 -20.47
CA ALA A 395 6.49 15.86 -20.09
C ALA A 395 5.21 15.17 -19.64
N VAL A 396 5.12 13.87 -19.88
CA VAL A 396 3.99 13.03 -19.48
C VAL A 396 4.50 11.64 -19.06
N ASP A 397 3.87 11.08 -18.08
CA ASP A 397 4.16 9.72 -17.61
C ASP A 397 3.61 8.70 -18.60
N ILE A 398 4.44 7.71 -18.97
CA ILE A 398 4.04 6.64 -19.90
C ILE A 398 3.91 5.34 -19.13
N ASN A 399 2.83 4.62 -19.45
CA ASN A 399 2.41 3.42 -18.74
C ASN A 399 2.22 2.24 -19.68
N VAL A 400 2.56 1.07 -19.18
CA VAL A 400 2.25 -0.24 -19.77
C VAL A 400 1.20 -0.92 -18.91
N LEU A 401 0.04 -1.24 -19.50
CA LEU A 401 -1.02 -2.01 -18.87
C LEU A 401 -0.94 -3.44 -19.38
N TYR A 402 -0.95 -4.42 -18.48
CA TYR A 402 -0.94 -5.84 -18.78
C TYR A 402 -2.36 -6.40 -18.76
N LYS A 403 -2.77 -7.13 -19.82
CA LYS A 403 -4.13 -7.66 -20.02
C LYS A 403 -4.41 -8.94 -19.25
N ASN A 404 -3.37 -9.69 -18.96
CA ASN A 404 -3.44 -10.94 -18.21
C ASN A 404 -2.57 -10.76 -16.97
N ASP A 405 -3.02 -11.27 -15.83
CA ASP A 405 -2.26 -11.25 -14.59
C ASP A 405 -0.81 -11.63 -14.85
N THR A 406 0.09 -10.69 -14.70
CA THR A 406 1.51 -10.93 -14.89
C THR A 406 2.13 -11.29 -13.55
N LYS A 407 2.35 -12.58 -13.39
CA LYS A 407 3.19 -13.24 -12.38
C LYS A 407 2.67 -13.32 -10.98
#